data_3a106ba1a5947e28041063c9d4a7c883
#
_entry.id   3a106ba1a5947e28041063c9d4a7c883
#
_cell.length_a   1.000
_cell.length_b   1.000
_cell.length_c   1.000
_cell.angle_alpha   90.00
_cell.angle_beta   90.00
_cell.angle_gamma   90.00
#
_symmetry.space_group_name_H-M   'P 1'
#
loop_
_entity.id
_entity.type
_entity.pdbx_description
1 polymer ?
#
loop_
_entity_poly.entity_id
_entity_poly.type
_entity_poly.pdbx_seq_one_letter_code
_entity_poly.pdbx_strand_id
1 'polypeptide(L)' 'MADHNGKHLLFVSKTSGYELREADGDAPALGALVTVDDVEELVIKVGPSPLPNDPRPCAYLQAV' A
#
# COMPACT_ATOMS: atom_id res chain seq x y z
N MET A 1 -10.37 -20.15 -4.52
CA MET A 1 -10.19 -19.66 -4.46
C MET A 1 -9.77 -18.86 -3.96
N ALA A 2 -9.72 -18.59 -3.99
CA ALA A 2 -9.42 -17.84 -3.69
C ALA A 2 -9.40 -17.02 -3.38
N ASP A 3 -9.32 -16.66 -3.23
CA ASP A 3 -9.34 -15.92 -2.96
C ASP A 3 -9.17 -15.02 -2.75
N HIS A 4 -9.13 -14.59 -2.86
CA HIS A 4 -9.05 -13.79 -2.68
C HIS A 4 -8.76 -12.94 -2.39
N ASN A 5 -9.04 -13.32 -2.23
CA ASN A 5 -8.65 -12.18 -1.87
C ASN A 5 -7.64 -11.39 -2.53
N GLY A 6 -6.84 -11.37 -2.98
CA GLY A 6 -5.86 -10.64 -3.70
C GLY A 6 -5.96 -9.12 -3.65
N LYS A 7 -6.17 -8.57 -2.49
CA LYS A 7 -6.20 -7.10 -2.35
C LYS A 7 -5.23 -6.67 -1.29
N HIS A 8 -4.73 -5.43 -1.43
CA HIS A 8 -3.81 -4.87 -0.45
C HIS A 8 -4.10 -3.38 -0.31
N LEU A 9 -3.54 -2.79 0.75
CA LEU A 9 -3.65 -1.36 0.99
C LEU A 9 -2.35 -0.66 0.64
N LEU A 10 -2.47 0.58 0.20
CA LEU A 10 -1.34 1.47 0.00
C LEU A 10 -1.50 2.65 0.96
N PHE A 11 -0.51 2.84 1.82
CA PHE A 11 -0.48 3.95 2.76
C PHE A 11 0.41 5.02 2.16
N VAL A 12 -0.22 6.07 1.62
CA VAL A 12 0.48 7.10 0.87
C VAL A 12 0.66 8.33 1.74
N SER A 13 1.90 8.76 1.87
CA SER A 13 2.24 9.95 2.65
C SER A 13 2.21 11.17 1.73
N LYS A 14 1.47 12.18 2.12
CA LYS A 14 1.33 13.42 1.34
C LYS A 14 1.59 14.62 2.22
N THR A 15 1.84 15.78 1.61
CA THR A 15 2.07 17.00 2.36
C THR A 15 0.85 17.39 3.21
N SER A 16 -0.33 17.05 2.75
CA SER A 16 -1.57 17.35 3.48
C SER A 16 -1.97 16.26 4.47
N GLY A 17 -1.17 15.18 4.60
CA GLY A 17 -1.49 14.07 5.49
C GLY A 17 -1.31 12.74 4.81
N TYR A 18 -2.09 11.76 5.23
CA TYR A 18 -1.98 10.40 4.73
C TYR A 18 -3.23 9.99 4.00
N GLU A 19 -3.08 9.07 3.07
CA GLU A 19 -4.20 8.53 2.33
C GLU A 19 -4.06 7.01 2.26
N LEU A 20 -5.15 6.30 2.52
CA LEU A 20 -5.19 4.85 2.35
C LEU A 20 -5.95 4.54 1.07
N ARG A 21 -5.35 3.70 0.23
CA ARG A 21 -5.98 3.24 -1.00
C ARG A 21 -6.00 1.73 -1.04
N GLU A 22 -7.02 1.17 -1.67
CA GLU A 22 -7.09 -0.26 -1.92
C GLU A 22 -6.65 -0.53 -3.35
N ALA A 23 -5.85 -1.56 -3.53
CA ALA A 23 -5.40 -1.97 -4.86
C ALA A 23 -5.54 -3.48 -5.00
N ASP A 24 -5.66 -3.92 -6.25
CA ASP A 24 -5.79 -5.34 -6.55
C ASP A 24 -4.42 -6.01 -6.57
N GLY A 25 -4.41 -7.28 -6.27
CA GLY A 25 -3.21 -8.09 -6.35
C GLY A 25 -2.44 -8.12 -5.05
N ASP A 26 -1.26 -8.70 -5.10
CA ASP A 26 -0.40 -8.82 -3.94
C ASP A 26 0.25 -7.49 -3.62
N ALA A 27 0.51 -7.25 -2.35
CA ALA A 27 1.22 -6.04 -1.94
C ALA A 27 2.60 -6.03 -2.58
N PRO A 28 3.07 -4.85 -3.02
CA PRO A 28 4.41 -4.75 -3.59
C PRO A 28 5.48 -5.04 -2.54
N ALA A 29 6.64 -5.49 -3.01
CA ALA A 29 7.73 -5.85 -2.13
C ALA A 29 8.43 -4.60 -1.59
N LEU A 30 9.09 -4.77 -0.46
CA LEU A 30 9.93 -3.71 0.10
C LEU A 30 10.97 -3.28 -0.95
N GLY A 31 11.10 -1.98 -1.14
CA GLY A 31 12.04 -1.42 -2.11
C GLY A 31 11.48 -1.29 -3.52
N ALA A 32 10.27 -1.78 -3.77
CA ALA A 32 9.65 -1.64 -5.08
C ALA A 32 9.20 -0.21 -5.31
N LEU A 33 9.08 0.17 -6.58
CA LEU A 33 8.55 1.47 -6.96
C LEU A 33 7.11 1.30 -7.43
N VAL A 34 6.24 2.16 -6.96
CA VAL A 34 4.82 2.13 -7.28
C VAL A 34 4.41 3.52 -7.72
N THR A 35 3.65 3.60 -8.80
CA THR A 35 3.13 4.89 -9.27
C THR A 35 1.73 5.11 -8.72
N VAL A 36 1.55 6.20 -8.00
CA VAL A 36 0.25 6.59 -7.44
C VAL A 36 -0.04 8.02 -7.88
N ASP A 37 -1.13 8.20 -8.63
CA ASP A 37 -1.52 9.54 -9.13
C ASP A 37 -0.37 10.23 -9.87
N ASP A 38 0.32 9.47 -10.72
CA ASP A 38 1.44 9.97 -11.52
C ASP A 38 2.65 10.38 -10.68
N VAL A 39 2.70 9.98 -9.42
CA VAL A 39 3.84 10.21 -8.55
C VAL A 39 4.49 8.87 -8.23
N GLU A 40 5.80 8.81 -8.41
CA GLU A 40 6.54 7.60 -8.11
C GLU A 40 6.79 7.52 -6.61
N GLU A 41 6.43 6.38 -6.02
CA GLU A 41 6.54 6.16 -4.58
C GLU A 41 7.39 4.93 -4.33
N LEU A 42 8.18 4.98 -3.27
CA LEU A 42 9.02 3.87 -2.85
C LEU A 42 8.36 3.13 -1.69
N VAL A 43 8.31 1.80 -1.78
CA VAL A 43 7.79 0.98 -0.68
C VAL A 43 8.87 0.92 0.40
N ILE A 44 8.61 1.56 1.53
CA ILE A 44 9.57 1.62 2.64
C ILE A 44 9.25 0.61 3.73
N LYS A 45 8.06 0.03 3.71
CA LYS A 45 7.65 -0.95 4.71
C LYS A 45 6.47 -1.72 4.18
N VAL A 46 6.42 -3.00 4.49
CA VAL A 46 5.25 -3.84 4.20
C VAL A 46 4.87 -4.51 5.51
N GLY A 47 3.61 -4.39 5.89
CA GLY A 47 3.16 -4.94 7.15
C GLY A 47 1.65 -5.04 7.20
N PRO A 48 1.10 -5.20 8.39
CA PRO A 48 -0.36 -5.31 8.55
C PRO A 48 -1.03 -3.97 8.27
N SER A 49 -2.34 -4.06 7.98
CA SER A 49 -3.16 -2.87 7.80
C SER A 49 -3.14 -2.02 9.07
N PRO A 50 -3.13 -0.68 8.95
CA PRO A 50 -3.27 0.18 10.12
C PRO A 50 -4.69 0.22 10.66
N LEU A 51 -5.65 -0.35 9.92
CA LEU A 51 -7.03 -0.38 10.35
C LEU A 51 -7.29 -1.57 11.28
N PRO A 52 -8.09 -1.39 12.34
CA PRO A 52 -8.40 -2.49 13.24
C PRO A 52 -9.18 -3.60 12.53
N ASN A 53 -8.84 -4.83 12.83
CA ASN A 53 -9.56 -6.02 12.33
C ASN A 53 -9.51 -6.15 10.81
N ASP A 54 -8.51 -5.56 10.18
CA ASP A 54 -8.34 -5.62 8.73
C ASP A 54 -7.17 -6.56 8.43
N PRO A 55 -7.43 -7.72 7.80
CA PRO A 55 -6.36 -8.69 7.54
C PRO A 55 -5.54 -8.38 6.30
N ARG A 56 -5.89 -7.36 5.54
CA ARG A 56 -5.18 -7.06 4.30
C ARG A 56 -3.77 -6.56 4.59
N PRO A 57 -2.79 -6.96 3.76
CA PRO A 57 -1.44 -6.39 3.90
C PRO A 57 -1.43 -4.93 3.44
N CYS A 58 -0.50 -4.18 3.96
CA CYS A 58 -0.38 -2.76 3.64
C CYS A 58 1.06 -2.44 3.26
N ALA A 59 1.23 -1.77 2.13
CA ALA A 59 2.51 -1.25 1.73
C ALA A 59 2.56 0.24 2.08
N TYR A 60 3.58 0.62 2.83
CA TYR A 60 3.76 2.00 3.26
C TYR A 60 4.71 2.67 2.28
N LEU A 61 4.25 3.76 1.69
CA LEU A 61 4.92 4.41 0.57
C LEU A 61 5.46 5.77 0.97
N GLN A 62 6.54 6.15 0.30
CA GLN A 62 7.14 7.45 0.48
C GLN A 62 7.51 7.99 -0.90
N ALA A 63 7.17 9.25 -1.19
CA ALA A 63 7.49 9.85 -2.47
C ALA A 63 9.02 9.89 -2.66
N VAL A 64 9.43 9.59 -3.87
CA VAL A 64 10.86 9.54 -4.21
C VAL A 64 11.39 10.93 -4.50
#